data_4afc2d773da1bb47a35267d96340f979
#
_entry.id   4afc2d773da1bb47a35267d96340f979
#
_cell.length_a   1.000
_cell.length_b   1.000
_cell.length_c   1.000
_cell.angle_alpha   90.00
_cell.angle_beta   90.00
_cell.angle_gamma   90.00
#
_symmetry.space_group_name_H-M   'P 1'
#
loop_
_entity.id
_entity.type
_entity.pdbx_description
1 polymer ?
#
loop_
_entity_poly.entity_id
_entity_poly.type
_entity_poly.pdbx_seq_one_letter_code
_entity_poly.pdbx_strand_id
1 'polypeptide(L)'
;MIGLRGVRFRYPDEPEGDAALSDIDLDIADGSFTAILGAAGSGKSTLARILDALLIPTAGTVSVDGLVIDSTSGPSRDLLMKVRSTVGMVFQNPVNQIIGDTVEQDVAYGPANLGLDHDEIVRRTDAALRTMGLEDLRLRNPVHLSGGQMQRLAIAGALAMGTRYVVLDESLSMLDPRGRDEVLENLRNLNREERLGMIMISHDMRDCAGCDRFIVLDRGRIAMEGSGADMVLKKDGLRALGVRTC
;
A
#
# COMPACT_ATOMS: atom_id res chain seq x y z
N MET A 1 -7.09 -3.64 12.98
CA MET A 1 -6.82 -2.18 13.02
C MET A 1 -5.33 -1.93 13.04
N ILE A 2 -4.83 -0.93 12.27
CA ILE A 2 -3.43 -0.46 12.34
C ILE A 2 -3.41 0.81 13.15
N GLY A 3 -2.46 0.92 14.10
CA GLY A 3 -2.27 2.10 14.95
C GLY A 3 -0.81 2.53 15.03
N LEU A 4 -0.54 3.81 14.91
CA LEU A 4 0.77 4.42 15.09
C LEU A 4 0.69 5.40 16.26
N ARG A 5 1.72 5.41 17.13
CA ARG A 5 1.79 6.32 18.29
C ARG A 5 3.17 6.93 18.39
N GLY A 6 3.25 8.24 18.22
CA GLY A 6 4.47 9.04 18.29
C GLY A 6 5.56 8.54 17.33
N VAL A 7 5.17 7.99 16.18
CA VAL A 7 6.12 7.35 15.27
C VAL A 7 7.03 8.39 14.65
N ARG A 8 8.34 8.14 14.78
CA ARG A 8 9.41 8.90 14.10
C ARG A 8 10.27 7.94 13.30
N PHE A 9 10.78 8.45 12.18
CA PHE A 9 11.76 7.71 11.39
C PHE A 9 12.77 8.65 10.74
N ARG A 10 14.04 8.27 10.80
CA ARG A 10 15.15 8.93 10.14
C ARG A 10 15.99 7.88 9.42
N TYR A 11 16.38 8.16 8.18
CA TYR A 11 17.33 7.32 7.48
C TYR A 11 18.74 7.50 8.09
N PRO A 12 19.57 6.44 8.11
CA PRO A 12 20.90 6.49 8.75
C PRO A 12 21.83 7.57 8.16
N ASP A 13 21.69 7.86 6.86
CA ASP A 13 22.57 8.76 6.13
C ASP A 13 22.04 10.21 6.07
N GLU A 14 20.90 10.51 6.72
CA GLU A 14 20.35 11.86 6.75
C GLU A 14 20.98 12.70 7.87
N PRO A 15 21.18 14.03 7.66
CA PRO A 15 21.72 14.93 8.67
C PRO A 15 20.91 14.91 9.98
N GLU A 16 21.57 15.21 11.10
CA GLU A 16 20.88 15.40 12.36
C GLU A 16 19.87 16.55 12.25
N GLY A 17 18.58 16.23 12.46
CA GLY A 17 17.47 17.19 12.38
C GLY A 17 16.44 16.90 11.31
N ASP A 18 16.80 16.20 10.23
CA ASP A 18 15.88 15.85 9.14
C ASP A 18 15.29 14.45 9.38
N ALA A 19 14.09 14.42 9.94
CA ALA A 19 13.33 13.17 10.08
C ALA A 19 12.36 13.01 8.90
N ALA A 20 12.41 11.84 8.25
CA ALA A 20 11.46 11.50 7.18
C ALA A 20 10.02 11.39 7.71
N LEU A 21 9.86 11.02 9.00
CA LEU A 21 8.59 11.07 9.74
C LEU A 21 8.82 11.63 11.14
N SER A 22 7.91 12.49 11.62
CA SER A 22 7.99 13.15 12.90
C SER A 22 6.64 13.15 13.60
N ASP A 23 6.56 12.46 14.75
CA ASP A 23 5.39 12.42 15.63
C ASP A 23 4.09 12.04 14.88
N ILE A 24 4.11 10.91 14.20
CA ILE A 24 2.92 10.38 13.51
C ILE A 24 2.06 9.62 14.50
N ASP A 25 0.86 10.14 14.75
CA ASP A 25 -0.24 9.49 15.45
C ASP A 25 -1.35 9.21 14.44
N LEU A 26 -1.67 7.94 14.20
CA LEU A 26 -2.60 7.54 13.16
C LEU A 26 -3.29 6.24 13.50
N ASP A 27 -4.60 6.16 13.27
CA ASP A 27 -5.37 4.93 13.29
C ASP A 27 -5.95 4.65 11.92
N ILE A 28 -5.81 3.42 11.43
CA ILE A 28 -6.42 2.94 10.19
C ILE A 28 -7.39 1.83 10.57
N ALA A 29 -8.67 2.05 10.35
CA ALA A 29 -9.72 1.11 10.72
C ALA A 29 -9.70 -0.14 9.82
N ASP A 30 -10.21 -1.25 10.35
CA ASP A 30 -10.39 -2.48 9.59
C ASP A 30 -11.37 -2.26 8.43
N GLY A 31 -11.00 -2.76 7.26
CA GLY A 31 -11.82 -2.67 6.07
C GLY A 31 -12.06 -1.24 5.58
N SER A 32 -11.33 -0.23 6.10
CA SER A 32 -11.41 1.13 5.57
C SER A 32 -10.57 1.30 4.30
N PHE A 33 -11.02 2.19 3.43
CA PHE A 33 -10.23 2.66 2.30
C PHE A 33 -9.67 4.06 2.63
N THR A 34 -8.40 4.10 3.03
CA THR A 34 -7.72 5.32 3.48
C THR A 34 -6.76 5.84 2.42
N ALA A 35 -6.84 7.13 2.11
CA ALA A 35 -5.89 7.81 1.23
C ALA A 35 -4.82 8.54 2.05
N ILE A 36 -3.55 8.41 1.65
CA ILE A 36 -2.42 9.17 2.17
C ILE A 36 -1.87 10.03 1.02
N LEU A 37 -2.07 11.33 1.12
CA LEU A 37 -1.70 12.33 0.12
C LEU A 37 -0.51 13.18 0.58
N GLY A 38 0.12 13.89 -0.35
CA GLY A 38 1.18 14.85 -0.08
C GLY A 38 2.15 15.00 -1.25
N ALA A 39 2.99 16.02 -1.19
CA ALA A 39 4.03 16.26 -2.19
C ALA A 39 5.09 15.14 -2.23
N ALA A 40 5.91 15.10 -3.28
CA ALA A 40 7.12 14.28 -3.30
C ALA A 40 8.03 14.66 -2.10
N GLY A 41 8.61 13.66 -1.43
CA GLY A 41 9.44 13.88 -0.24
C GLY A 41 8.67 14.20 1.06
N SER A 42 7.33 14.14 1.09
CA SER A 42 6.56 14.40 2.31
C SER A 42 6.57 13.25 3.34
N GLY A 43 7.19 12.11 3.03
CA GLY A 43 7.29 10.95 3.94
C GLY A 43 6.32 9.81 3.65
N LYS A 44 5.48 9.88 2.61
CA LYS A 44 4.45 8.87 2.28
C LYS A 44 5.02 7.46 2.10
N SER A 45 6.02 7.31 1.25
CA SER A 45 6.62 5.98 0.99
C SER A 45 7.40 5.46 2.21
N THR A 46 7.92 6.34 3.06
CA THR A 46 8.50 5.96 4.35
C THR A 46 7.43 5.42 5.27
N LEU A 47 6.27 6.10 5.35
CA LEU A 47 5.14 5.64 6.14
C LEU A 47 4.62 4.29 5.61
N ALA A 48 4.47 4.12 4.29
CA ALA A 48 4.10 2.86 3.67
C ALA A 48 4.99 1.69 4.13
N ARG A 49 6.30 1.88 4.07
CA ARG A 49 7.28 0.85 4.47
C ARG A 49 7.30 0.56 5.97
N ILE A 50 6.86 1.51 6.79
CA ILE A 50 6.67 1.29 8.23
C ILE A 50 5.40 0.46 8.47
N LEU A 51 4.32 0.70 7.73
CA LEU A 51 3.07 -0.06 7.85
C LEU A 51 3.25 -1.54 7.52
N ASP A 52 4.10 -1.86 6.54
CA ASP A 52 4.46 -3.22 6.13
C ASP A 52 5.67 -3.80 6.92
N ALA A 53 6.18 -3.07 7.90
CA ALA A 53 7.37 -3.44 8.66
C ALA A 53 8.64 -3.71 7.82
N LEU A 54 8.76 -3.08 6.65
CA LEU A 54 10.02 -3.01 5.89
C LEU A 54 11.00 -2.04 6.54
N LEU A 55 10.48 -0.98 7.16
CA LEU A 55 11.23 -0.06 8.00
C LEU A 55 10.71 -0.15 9.45
N ILE A 56 11.64 -0.10 10.39
CA ILE A 56 11.32 -0.07 11.82
C ILE A 56 11.41 1.36 12.30
N PRO A 57 10.41 1.89 13.02
CA PRO A 57 10.45 3.26 13.50
C PRO A 57 11.67 3.50 14.41
N THR A 58 12.26 4.68 14.34
CA THR A 58 13.36 5.07 15.23
C THR A 58 12.87 5.52 16.61
N ALA A 59 11.59 5.90 16.72
CA ALA A 59 10.89 6.14 17.98
C ALA A 59 9.39 5.90 17.81
N GLY A 60 8.69 5.67 18.91
CA GLY A 60 7.26 5.37 18.92
C GLY A 60 6.95 3.89 18.66
N THR A 61 5.68 3.59 18.44
CA THR A 61 5.17 2.23 18.27
C THR A 61 4.24 2.11 17.07
N VAL A 62 4.28 0.96 16.41
CA VAL A 62 3.34 0.57 15.35
C VAL A 62 2.63 -0.70 15.78
N SER A 63 1.32 -0.73 15.73
CA SER A 63 0.51 -1.90 16.02
C SER A 63 -0.29 -2.31 14.78
N VAL A 64 -0.24 -3.58 14.43
CA VAL A 64 -1.03 -4.19 13.34
C VAL A 64 -1.79 -5.37 13.92
N ASP A 65 -3.10 -5.25 14.05
CA ASP A 65 -3.96 -6.30 14.64
C ASP A 65 -3.46 -6.83 16.00
N GLY A 66 -2.96 -5.92 16.85
CA GLY A 66 -2.42 -6.27 18.16
C GLY A 66 -0.95 -6.74 18.14
N LEU A 67 -0.35 -6.94 16.98
CA LEU A 67 1.09 -7.14 16.84
C LEU A 67 1.80 -5.79 16.98
N VAL A 68 2.64 -5.62 18.01
CA VAL A 68 3.29 -4.35 18.30
C VAL A 68 4.76 -4.38 17.93
N ILE A 69 5.18 -3.43 17.10
CA ILE A 69 6.57 -3.14 16.78
C ILE A 69 6.96 -1.90 17.59
N ASP A 70 7.86 -2.08 18.51
CA ASP A 70 8.45 -1.03 19.35
C ASP A 70 9.87 -0.73 18.89
N SER A 71 10.21 0.54 18.80
CA SER A 71 11.55 1.01 18.41
C SER A 71 12.66 0.60 19.38
N THR A 72 12.33 0.33 20.64
CA THR A 72 13.33 0.10 21.70
C THR A 72 13.81 -1.33 21.81
N SER A 73 12.94 -2.32 21.54
CA SER A 73 13.23 -3.76 21.75
C SER A 73 13.69 -4.49 20.50
N GLY A 74 13.53 -3.86 19.34
CA GLY A 74 13.75 -4.51 18.05
C GLY A 74 12.77 -5.67 17.79
N PRO A 75 12.10 -5.75 16.66
CA PRO A 75 11.13 -6.82 16.40
C PRO A 75 11.83 -8.16 16.13
N SER A 76 11.26 -9.25 16.64
CA SER A 76 11.68 -10.59 16.26
C SER A 76 11.35 -10.88 14.78
N ARG A 77 12.08 -11.82 14.17
CA ARG A 77 11.79 -12.26 12.80
C ARG A 77 10.35 -12.77 12.66
N ASP A 78 9.85 -13.50 13.64
CA ASP A 78 8.50 -14.06 13.63
C ASP A 78 7.44 -12.95 13.69
N LEU A 79 7.67 -11.89 14.47
CA LEU A 79 6.79 -10.73 14.52
C LEU A 79 6.74 -10.03 13.16
N LEU A 80 7.90 -9.79 12.53
CA LEU A 80 7.97 -9.19 11.20
C LEU A 80 7.25 -10.03 10.15
N MET A 81 7.43 -11.36 10.18
CA MET A 81 6.74 -12.26 9.24
C MET A 81 5.21 -12.19 9.41
N LYS A 82 4.71 -12.16 10.65
CA LYS A 82 3.29 -12.01 10.94
C LYS A 82 2.72 -10.68 10.46
N VAL A 83 3.44 -9.58 10.68
CA VAL A 83 3.00 -8.27 10.19
C VAL A 83 2.96 -8.26 8.65
N ARG A 84 4.00 -8.76 7.98
CA ARG A 84 4.06 -8.83 6.50
C ARG A 84 3.06 -9.81 5.88
N SER A 85 2.60 -10.82 6.62
CA SER A 85 1.48 -11.66 6.19
C SER A 85 0.11 -11.01 6.42
N THR A 86 0.05 -9.94 7.21
CA THR A 86 -1.17 -9.18 7.50
C THR A 86 -1.31 -7.96 6.60
N VAL A 87 -0.19 -7.32 6.25
CA VAL A 87 -0.14 -6.13 5.39
C VAL A 87 0.64 -6.46 4.12
N GLY A 88 -0.01 -6.47 2.98
CA GLY A 88 0.63 -6.56 1.67
C GLY A 88 1.03 -5.20 1.14
N MET A 89 2.11 -5.13 0.37
CA MET A 89 2.57 -3.87 -0.21
C MET A 89 2.76 -3.98 -1.73
N VAL A 90 2.30 -2.96 -2.45
CA VAL A 90 2.57 -2.77 -3.88
C VAL A 90 3.43 -1.52 -4.02
N PHE A 91 4.64 -1.70 -4.56
CA PHE A 91 5.60 -0.61 -4.74
C PHE A 91 5.30 0.24 -5.97
N GLN A 92 5.77 1.47 -5.97
CA GLN A 92 5.65 2.42 -7.08
C GLN A 92 6.21 1.86 -8.40
N ASN A 93 7.36 1.19 -8.34
CA ASN A 93 7.94 0.53 -9.52
C ASN A 93 7.67 -0.99 -9.46
N PRO A 94 6.76 -1.52 -10.28
CA PRO A 94 6.39 -2.93 -10.27
C PRO A 94 7.55 -3.86 -10.66
N VAL A 95 8.51 -3.40 -11.46
CA VAL A 95 9.67 -4.21 -11.90
C VAL A 95 10.49 -4.70 -10.71
N ASN A 96 10.57 -3.93 -9.63
CA ASN A 96 11.32 -4.30 -8.43
C ASN A 96 10.63 -5.39 -7.59
N GLN A 97 9.38 -5.71 -7.89
CA GLN A 97 8.56 -6.65 -7.13
C GLN A 97 8.37 -7.97 -7.87
N ILE A 98 8.40 -7.94 -9.20
CA ILE A 98 8.15 -9.10 -10.06
C ILE A 98 9.39 -10.00 -10.11
N ILE A 99 9.22 -11.28 -9.80
CA ILE A 99 10.30 -12.29 -9.69
C ILE A 99 9.99 -13.60 -10.43
N GLY A 100 8.73 -13.84 -10.82
CA GLY A 100 8.30 -15.05 -11.51
C GLY A 100 8.71 -15.08 -12.97
N ASP A 101 8.98 -16.26 -13.51
CA ASP A 101 9.24 -16.48 -14.95
C ASP A 101 7.95 -16.36 -15.79
N THR A 102 6.79 -16.58 -15.18
CA THR A 102 5.48 -16.36 -15.77
C THR A 102 4.61 -15.53 -14.82
N VAL A 103 3.58 -14.89 -15.39
CA VAL A 103 2.57 -14.14 -14.63
C VAL A 103 1.95 -14.98 -13.51
N GLU A 104 1.59 -16.24 -13.81
CA GLU A 104 1.02 -17.15 -12.81
C GLU A 104 2.01 -17.48 -11.69
N GLN A 105 3.25 -17.78 -12.02
CA GLN A 105 4.28 -18.07 -11.02
C GLN A 105 4.55 -16.88 -10.11
N ASP A 106 4.54 -15.67 -10.65
CA ASP A 106 4.73 -14.46 -9.88
C ASP A 106 3.61 -14.25 -8.85
N VAL A 107 2.34 -14.40 -9.28
CA VAL A 107 1.18 -14.28 -8.39
C VAL A 107 1.16 -15.40 -7.34
N ALA A 108 1.53 -16.63 -7.71
CA ALA A 108 1.57 -17.78 -6.81
C ALA A 108 2.70 -17.71 -5.77
N TYR A 109 3.73 -16.91 -6.01
CA TYR A 109 4.93 -16.86 -5.16
C TYR A 109 4.64 -16.47 -3.70
N GLY A 110 3.82 -15.44 -3.48
CA GLY A 110 3.42 -15.00 -2.14
C GLY A 110 2.70 -16.10 -1.35
N PRO A 111 1.58 -16.64 -1.86
CA PRO A 111 0.88 -17.77 -1.26
C PRO A 111 1.77 -18.99 -0.96
N ALA A 112 2.66 -19.33 -1.89
CA ALA A 112 3.60 -20.44 -1.70
C ALA A 112 4.57 -20.19 -0.53
N ASN A 113 5.09 -18.98 -0.39
CA ASN A 113 5.96 -18.58 0.73
C ASN A 113 5.24 -18.55 2.08
N LEU A 114 3.91 -18.40 2.07
CA LEU A 114 3.10 -18.53 3.29
C LEU A 114 2.89 -20.01 3.69
N GLY A 115 3.35 -20.97 2.87
CA GLY A 115 3.22 -22.40 3.14
C GLY A 115 1.81 -22.93 2.96
N LEU A 116 1.01 -22.30 2.13
CA LEU A 116 -0.35 -22.76 1.81
C LEU A 116 -0.31 -24.05 0.99
N ASP A 117 -1.37 -24.85 1.07
CA ASP A 117 -1.49 -26.02 0.23
C ASP A 117 -1.70 -25.65 -1.25
N HIS A 118 -1.48 -26.63 -2.14
CA HIS A 118 -1.50 -26.41 -3.58
C HIS A 118 -2.87 -25.90 -4.08
N ASP A 119 -3.95 -26.46 -3.58
CA ASP A 119 -5.31 -26.11 -4.05
C ASP A 119 -5.65 -24.68 -3.65
N GLU A 120 -5.25 -24.24 -2.45
CA GLU A 120 -5.43 -22.87 -1.98
C GLU A 120 -4.55 -21.87 -2.75
N ILE A 121 -3.30 -22.25 -3.09
CA ILE A 121 -2.42 -21.44 -3.94
C ILE A 121 -3.07 -21.22 -5.29
N VAL A 122 -3.54 -22.28 -5.95
CA VAL A 122 -4.22 -22.19 -7.25
C VAL A 122 -5.47 -21.33 -7.16
N ARG A 123 -6.31 -21.56 -6.16
CA ARG A 123 -7.56 -20.80 -5.98
C ARG A 123 -7.30 -19.30 -5.81
N ARG A 124 -6.32 -18.90 -4.99
CA ARG A 124 -5.96 -17.50 -4.78
C ARG A 124 -5.33 -16.87 -6.02
N THR A 125 -4.46 -17.60 -6.69
CA THR A 125 -3.82 -17.15 -7.95
C THR A 125 -4.87 -16.89 -9.03
N ASP A 126 -5.81 -17.82 -9.24
CA ASP A 126 -6.88 -17.67 -10.22
C ASP A 126 -7.80 -16.48 -9.90
N ALA A 127 -8.17 -16.30 -8.64
CA ALA A 127 -8.98 -15.17 -8.22
C ALA A 127 -8.26 -13.83 -8.46
N ALA A 128 -7.00 -13.72 -8.10
CA ALA A 128 -6.22 -12.51 -8.27
C ALA A 128 -5.99 -12.16 -9.75
N LEU A 129 -5.67 -13.16 -10.58
CA LEU A 129 -5.50 -12.98 -12.03
C LEU A 129 -6.80 -12.50 -12.68
N ARG A 130 -7.94 -13.08 -12.31
CA ARG A 130 -9.27 -12.67 -12.78
C ARG A 130 -9.60 -11.24 -12.38
N THR A 131 -9.40 -10.90 -11.11
CA THR A 131 -9.66 -9.55 -10.59
C THR A 131 -8.86 -8.49 -11.33
N MET A 132 -7.62 -8.81 -11.72
CA MET A 132 -6.74 -7.86 -12.42
C MET A 132 -6.80 -7.99 -13.96
N GLY A 133 -7.64 -8.86 -14.51
CA GLY A 133 -7.77 -9.06 -15.96
C GLY A 133 -6.48 -9.55 -16.61
N LEU A 134 -5.80 -10.52 -15.98
CA LEU A 134 -4.52 -11.10 -16.43
C LEU A 134 -4.63 -12.57 -16.85
N GLU A 135 -5.83 -13.16 -16.90
CA GLU A 135 -6.04 -14.58 -17.16
C GLU A 135 -5.42 -15.03 -18.49
N ASP A 136 -5.62 -14.25 -19.55
CA ASP A 136 -5.08 -14.53 -20.89
C ASP A 136 -3.55 -14.37 -20.98
N LEU A 137 -2.94 -13.76 -19.98
CA LEU A 137 -1.49 -13.53 -19.90
C LEU A 137 -0.78 -14.47 -18.94
N ARG A 138 -1.52 -15.41 -18.34
CA ARG A 138 -1.07 -16.30 -17.23
C ARG A 138 0.30 -16.96 -17.48
N LEU A 139 0.54 -17.48 -18.68
CA LEU A 139 1.78 -18.14 -19.06
C LEU A 139 2.83 -17.20 -19.69
N ARG A 140 2.51 -15.92 -19.81
CA ARG A 140 3.42 -14.95 -20.42
C ARG A 140 4.55 -14.59 -19.45
N ASN A 141 5.76 -14.42 -20.01
CA ASN A 141 6.87 -13.89 -19.21
C ASN A 141 6.63 -12.41 -18.90
N PRO A 142 6.76 -11.98 -17.63
CA PRO A 142 6.51 -10.61 -17.20
C PRO A 142 7.34 -9.55 -17.94
N VAL A 143 8.53 -9.89 -18.41
CA VAL A 143 9.40 -8.98 -19.21
C VAL A 143 8.71 -8.48 -20.48
N HIS A 144 7.75 -9.25 -21.01
CA HIS A 144 6.99 -8.90 -22.20
C HIS A 144 5.66 -8.19 -21.93
N LEU A 145 5.40 -7.81 -20.69
CA LEU A 145 4.22 -7.05 -20.30
C LEU A 145 4.44 -5.55 -20.53
N SER A 146 3.35 -4.83 -20.82
CA SER A 146 3.34 -3.37 -20.74
C SER A 146 3.48 -2.90 -19.28
N GLY A 147 3.88 -1.63 -19.06
CA GLY A 147 3.98 -1.06 -17.73
C GLY A 147 2.67 -1.18 -16.93
N GLY A 148 1.52 -0.95 -17.57
CA GLY A 148 0.20 -1.14 -16.94
C GLY A 148 -0.11 -2.61 -16.60
N GLN A 149 0.28 -3.56 -17.45
CA GLN A 149 0.13 -4.98 -17.16
C GLN A 149 1.05 -5.43 -16.01
N MET A 150 2.29 -4.94 -15.95
CA MET A 150 3.21 -5.18 -14.82
C MET A 150 2.64 -4.62 -13.51
N GLN A 151 2.01 -3.45 -13.56
CA GLN A 151 1.37 -2.86 -12.39
C GLN A 151 0.19 -3.71 -11.89
N ARG A 152 -0.67 -4.18 -12.81
CA ARG A 152 -1.77 -5.11 -12.48
C ARG A 152 -1.22 -6.42 -11.90
N LEU A 153 -0.10 -6.92 -12.42
CA LEU A 153 0.57 -8.14 -11.92
C LEU A 153 1.05 -7.93 -10.47
N ALA A 154 1.72 -6.82 -10.18
CA ALA A 154 2.17 -6.52 -8.82
C ALA A 154 1.00 -6.42 -7.82
N ILE A 155 -0.12 -5.83 -8.23
CA ILE A 155 -1.35 -5.78 -7.42
C ILE A 155 -1.92 -7.19 -7.22
N ALA A 156 -2.00 -8.00 -8.30
CA ALA A 156 -2.48 -9.39 -8.22
C ALA A 156 -1.66 -10.22 -7.24
N GLY A 157 -0.32 -10.09 -7.24
CA GLY A 157 0.56 -10.77 -6.30
C GLY A 157 0.27 -10.39 -4.84
N ALA A 158 0.04 -9.10 -4.56
CA ALA A 158 -0.33 -8.65 -3.22
C ALA A 158 -1.72 -9.18 -2.79
N LEU A 159 -2.70 -9.18 -3.68
CA LEU A 159 -4.05 -9.71 -3.39
C LEU A 159 -4.04 -11.23 -3.14
N ALA A 160 -3.26 -11.99 -3.91
CA ALA A 160 -3.16 -13.43 -3.77
C ALA A 160 -2.64 -13.88 -2.41
N MET A 161 -1.85 -13.05 -1.72
CA MET A 161 -1.40 -13.33 -0.35
C MET A 161 -2.57 -13.43 0.64
N GLY A 162 -3.74 -12.85 0.34
CA GLY A 162 -4.91 -12.84 1.23
C GLY A 162 -4.66 -12.05 2.50
N THR A 163 -3.89 -10.98 2.39
CA THR A 163 -3.58 -10.07 3.49
C THR A 163 -4.83 -9.30 3.94
N ARG A 164 -4.83 -8.83 5.18
CA ARG A 164 -5.95 -8.07 5.75
C ARG A 164 -5.94 -6.60 5.30
N TYR A 165 -4.75 -6.10 4.96
CA TYR A 165 -4.53 -4.75 4.43
C TYR A 165 -3.64 -4.81 3.21
N VAL A 166 -3.88 -3.89 2.27
CA VAL A 166 -2.98 -3.67 1.12
C VAL A 166 -2.60 -2.19 1.06
N VAL A 167 -1.31 -1.93 1.06
CA VAL A 167 -0.71 -0.60 0.85
C VAL A 167 -0.32 -0.48 -0.62
N LEU A 168 -0.83 0.54 -1.28
CA LEU A 168 -0.64 0.84 -2.69
C LEU A 168 0.17 2.13 -2.81
N ASP A 169 1.51 2.02 -2.95
CA ASP A 169 2.41 3.19 -3.00
C ASP A 169 2.58 3.68 -4.44
N GLU A 170 1.83 4.75 -4.80
CA GLU A 170 1.78 5.37 -6.14
C GLU A 170 1.58 4.34 -7.28
N SER A 171 0.95 3.23 -6.97
CA SER A 171 0.86 2.03 -7.80
C SER A 171 -0.12 2.13 -8.98
N LEU A 172 -0.77 3.29 -9.19
CA LEU A 172 -1.64 3.52 -10.34
C LEU A 172 -1.00 4.43 -11.41
N SER A 173 0.21 4.92 -11.15
CA SER A 173 0.87 5.95 -11.98
C SER A 173 1.22 5.47 -13.40
N MET A 174 1.42 4.17 -13.61
CA MET A 174 1.75 3.58 -14.92
C MET A 174 0.53 3.14 -15.73
N LEU A 175 -0.67 3.26 -15.17
CA LEU A 175 -1.90 2.92 -15.86
C LEU A 175 -2.39 4.09 -16.71
N ASP A 176 -2.92 3.77 -17.89
CA ASP A 176 -3.70 4.72 -18.65
C ASP A 176 -5.01 5.08 -17.90
N PRO A 177 -5.71 6.15 -18.26
CA PRO A 177 -6.90 6.57 -17.54
C PRO A 177 -7.98 5.48 -17.42
N ARG A 178 -8.22 4.71 -18.48
CA ARG A 178 -9.23 3.64 -18.48
C ARG A 178 -8.79 2.48 -17.59
N GLY A 179 -7.55 2.02 -17.72
CA GLY A 179 -7.01 0.95 -16.90
C GLY A 179 -6.95 1.32 -15.42
N ARG A 180 -6.70 2.61 -15.10
CA ARG A 180 -6.77 3.14 -13.74
C ARG A 180 -8.17 3.04 -13.17
N ASP A 181 -9.19 3.48 -13.90
CA ASP A 181 -10.58 3.45 -13.45
C ASP A 181 -11.05 2.01 -13.22
N GLU A 182 -10.71 1.09 -14.13
CA GLU A 182 -11.01 -0.35 -14.00
C GLU A 182 -10.37 -0.96 -12.73
N VAL A 183 -9.08 -0.69 -12.49
CA VAL A 183 -8.38 -1.19 -11.29
C VAL A 183 -8.97 -0.59 -10.02
N LEU A 184 -9.25 0.72 -10.01
CA LEU A 184 -9.87 1.37 -8.85
C LEU A 184 -11.26 0.80 -8.54
N GLU A 185 -12.06 0.49 -9.55
CA GLU A 185 -13.36 -0.13 -9.36
C GLU A 185 -13.23 -1.54 -8.77
N ASN A 186 -12.32 -2.36 -9.29
CA ASN A 186 -12.04 -3.69 -8.76
C ASN A 186 -11.57 -3.63 -7.29
N LEU A 187 -10.67 -2.71 -6.97
CA LEU A 187 -10.18 -2.51 -5.60
C LEU A 187 -11.31 -2.08 -4.65
N ARG A 188 -12.19 -1.17 -5.09
CA ARG A 188 -13.36 -0.75 -4.30
C ARG A 188 -14.34 -1.90 -4.05
N ASN A 189 -14.55 -2.76 -5.04
CA ASN A 189 -15.42 -3.92 -4.88
C ASN A 189 -14.82 -4.89 -3.85
N LEU A 190 -13.53 -5.21 -3.94
CA LEU A 190 -12.84 -6.01 -2.92
C LEU A 190 -12.92 -5.40 -1.52
N ASN A 191 -12.73 -4.08 -1.40
CA ASN A 191 -12.86 -3.41 -0.11
C ASN A 191 -14.26 -3.57 0.48
N ARG A 192 -15.32 -3.43 -0.33
CA ARG A 192 -16.71 -3.53 0.12
C ARG A 192 -17.15 -4.96 0.42
N GLU A 193 -16.80 -5.91 -0.45
CA GLU A 193 -17.25 -7.29 -0.39
C GLU A 193 -16.46 -8.12 0.62
N GLU A 194 -15.13 -7.97 0.62
CA GLU A 194 -14.21 -8.76 1.44
C GLU A 194 -13.72 -8.00 2.68
N ARG A 195 -14.10 -6.71 2.84
CA ARG A 195 -13.63 -5.83 3.89
C ARG A 195 -12.09 -5.73 3.95
N LEU A 196 -11.45 -5.84 2.79
CA LEU A 196 -10.02 -5.65 2.66
C LEU A 196 -9.66 -4.20 3.00
N GLY A 197 -8.84 -3.98 4.02
CA GLY A 197 -8.34 -2.65 4.36
C GLY A 197 -7.40 -2.16 3.26
N MET A 198 -7.60 -0.93 2.77
CA MET A 198 -6.78 -0.37 1.69
C MET A 198 -6.17 0.95 2.10
N ILE A 199 -4.88 1.10 1.83
CA ILE A 199 -4.13 2.33 2.04
C ILE A 199 -3.58 2.77 0.68
N MET A 200 -4.21 3.78 0.08
CA MET A 200 -3.80 4.35 -1.20
C MET A 200 -2.89 5.54 -0.98
N ILE A 201 -1.66 5.45 -1.42
CA ILE A 201 -0.70 6.54 -1.38
C ILE A 201 -0.61 7.18 -2.76
N SER A 202 -0.84 8.48 -2.84
CA SER A 202 -0.75 9.23 -4.09
C SER A 202 -0.44 10.71 -3.85
N HIS A 203 -0.07 11.39 -4.89
CA HIS A 203 -0.02 12.86 -4.95
C HIS A 203 -1.20 13.44 -5.76
N ASP A 204 -2.11 12.59 -6.24
CA ASP A 204 -3.27 12.96 -7.05
C ASP A 204 -4.58 12.47 -6.39
N MET A 205 -5.49 13.39 -6.10
CA MET A 205 -6.79 13.06 -5.51
C MET A 205 -7.64 12.13 -6.37
N ARG A 206 -7.42 12.10 -7.69
CA ARG A 206 -8.18 11.21 -8.59
C ARG A 206 -7.94 9.74 -8.28
N ASP A 207 -6.73 9.36 -7.86
CA ASP A 207 -6.41 7.99 -7.45
C ASP A 207 -7.16 7.57 -6.19
N CYS A 208 -7.55 8.55 -5.38
CA CYS A 208 -8.18 8.36 -4.09
C CYS A 208 -9.69 8.55 -4.11
N ALA A 209 -10.29 8.64 -5.28
CA ALA A 209 -11.75 8.76 -5.39
C ALA A 209 -12.45 7.54 -4.76
N GLY A 210 -13.37 7.80 -3.83
CA GLY A 210 -14.08 6.75 -3.09
C GLY A 210 -13.38 6.26 -1.82
N CYS A 211 -12.25 6.87 -1.42
CA CYS A 211 -11.68 6.64 -0.10
C CYS A 211 -12.57 7.22 1.00
N ASP A 212 -12.66 6.50 2.12
CA ASP A 212 -13.46 6.91 3.29
C ASP A 212 -12.80 8.05 4.05
N ARG A 213 -11.47 7.99 4.17
CA ARG A 213 -10.66 8.92 4.94
C ARG A 213 -9.44 9.37 4.14
N PHE A 214 -9.07 10.62 4.33
CA PHE A 214 -7.91 11.26 3.72
C PHE A 214 -6.97 11.78 4.78
N ILE A 215 -5.69 11.53 4.58
CA ILE A 215 -4.58 12.01 5.41
C ILE A 215 -3.61 12.72 4.48
N VAL A 216 -3.20 13.92 4.83
CA VAL A 216 -2.22 14.67 4.05
C VAL A 216 -0.94 14.80 4.85
N LEU A 217 0.15 14.30 4.30
CA LEU A 217 1.49 14.44 4.87
C LEU A 217 2.21 15.65 4.26
N ASP A 218 2.80 16.44 5.11
CA ASP A 218 3.77 17.47 4.74
C ASP A 218 4.99 17.40 5.66
N ARG A 219 6.19 17.34 5.08
CA ARG A 219 7.47 17.32 5.79
C ARG A 219 7.50 16.33 6.96
N GLY A 220 7.03 15.10 6.70
CA GLY A 220 7.02 14.03 7.68
C GLY A 220 5.97 14.14 8.79
N ARG A 221 5.00 15.06 8.69
CA ARG A 221 3.94 15.27 9.68
C ARG A 221 2.57 15.15 9.03
N ILE A 222 1.54 14.80 9.83
CA ILE A 222 0.15 14.90 9.39
C ILE A 222 -0.23 16.39 9.42
N ALA A 223 -0.41 16.97 8.24
CA ALA A 223 -0.79 18.37 8.07
C ALA A 223 -2.31 18.55 8.04
N MET A 224 -3.05 17.54 7.53
CA MET A 224 -4.49 17.61 7.40
C MET A 224 -5.09 16.19 7.38
N GLU A 225 -6.28 16.06 7.92
CA GLU A 225 -7.10 14.84 7.77
C GLU A 225 -8.59 15.18 7.68
N GLY A 226 -9.37 14.24 7.15
CA GLY A 226 -10.82 14.37 7.01
C GLY A 226 -11.41 13.34 6.06
N SER A 227 -12.70 13.47 5.80
CA SER A 227 -13.42 12.71 4.77
C SER A 227 -13.17 13.25 3.37
N GLY A 228 -13.61 12.50 2.35
CA GLY A 228 -13.56 12.99 0.96
C GLY A 228 -14.31 14.32 0.74
N ALA A 229 -15.44 14.50 1.42
CA ALA A 229 -16.20 15.75 1.37
C ALA A 229 -15.42 16.93 1.96
N ASP A 230 -14.73 16.71 3.09
CA ASP A 230 -13.88 17.74 3.71
C ASP A 230 -12.74 18.16 2.79
N MET A 231 -12.12 17.20 2.08
CA MET A 231 -11.01 17.46 1.18
C MET A 231 -11.43 18.25 -0.06
N VAL A 232 -12.63 17.99 -0.59
CA VAL A 232 -13.18 18.78 -1.71
C VAL A 232 -13.35 20.24 -1.33
N LEU A 233 -13.75 20.54 -0.09
CA LEU A 233 -13.90 21.91 0.41
C LEU A 233 -12.56 22.62 0.67
N LYS A 234 -11.48 21.86 0.87
CA LYS A 234 -10.13 22.37 1.22
C LYS A 234 -9.15 22.35 0.04
N LYS A 235 -9.62 22.40 -1.21
CA LYS A 235 -8.78 22.26 -2.42
C LYS A 235 -7.57 23.20 -2.46
N ASP A 236 -7.71 24.44 -2.04
CA ASP A 236 -6.58 25.39 -2.06
C ASP A 236 -5.52 25.03 -1.03
N GLY A 237 -5.92 24.56 0.16
CA GLY A 237 -4.99 24.02 1.16
C GLY A 237 -4.25 22.78 0.65
N LEU A 238 -4.95 21.88 -0.04
CA LEU A 238 -4.35 20.70 -0.66
C LEU A 238 -3.32 21.06 -1.73
N ARG A 239 -3.63 22.04 -2.60
CA ARG A 239 -2.69 22.53 -3.61
C ARG A 239 -1.44 23.15 -2.98
N ALA A 240 -1.61 23.92 -1.89
CA ALA A 240 -0.48 24.47 -1.15
C ALA A 240 0.43 23.39 -0.56
N LEU A 241 -0.12 22.21 -0.23
CA LEU A 241 0.61 21.02 0.22
C LEU A 241 1.10 20.12 -0.93
N GLY A 242 1.03 20.59 -2.18
CA GLY A 242 1.54 19.89 -3.37
C GLY A 242 0.69 18.70 -3.82
N VAL A 243 -0.57 18.61 -3.39
CA VAL A 243 -1.53 17.61 -3.84
C VAL A 243 -2.22 18.08 -5.12
N ARG A 244 -2.25 17.24 -6.16
CA ARG A 244 -3.02 17.50 -7.37
C ARG A 244 -4.52 17.33 -7.08
N THR A 245 -5.29 18.38 -7.34
CA THR A 245 -6.75 18.38 -7.21
C THR A 245 -7.42 18.48 -8.57
N CYS A 246 -8.58 17.89 -8.71
CA CYS A 246 -9.44 18.06 -9.91
C CYS A 246 -9.91 19.50 -10.06
#